data_4a5ecf8be82c4677dc30575b815e426d
#
_entry.id   4a5ecf8be82c4677dc30575b815e426d
#
_cell.length_a   1.000
_cell.length_b   1.000
_cell.length_c   1.000
_cell.angle_alpha   90.00
_cell.angle_beta   90.00
_cell.angle_gamma   90.00
#
_symmetry.space_group_name_H-M   'P 1'
#
loop_
_entity.id
_entity.type
_entity.pdbx_description
1 polymer ?
#
loop_
_entity_poly.entity_id
_entity_poly.type
_entity_poly.pdbx_seq_one_letter_code
_entity_poly.pdbx_strand_id
1 'polypeptide(L)'
;MNEKDVISRSILTKATGFLASGYTHSLNPYAGCAFSCKFCYVRELPIQRFKEMEWGTWLELKVNAAEVYQKEIQKLRKKEQPVRIFMSSATDPYQPAERKAGITRALLETMINHPPDFLLIQTRSPLVTRDIDLLLELKKVCDLRVSMTVETDREDVKQIFSPYAPGMKLRMNALKEVKESGISTQVTIAPMLPFTPEFPEKIDGTMDRICIDTLYLGDGSLGKTSKRLGMPELFDQHGFLDWYDKDIHIKAIRYFEKFYPSSMIYLSQEGFAP
;
A
#
# COMPACT_ATOMS: atom_id res chain seq x y z
N MET A 1 7.91 1.36 -20.33
CA MET A 1 8.10 0.34 -19.27
C MET A 1 8.34 -1.00 -19.91
N ASN A 2 9.31 -1.77 -19.45
CA ASN A 2 9.56 -3.13 -19.92
C ASN A 2 8.67 -4.11 -19.14
N GLU A 3 7.60 -4.59 -19.75
CA GLU A 3 6.64 -5.52 -19.15
C GLU A 3 6.93 -6.94 -19.62
N LYS A 4 6.91 -7.90 -18.68
CA LYS A 4 7.18 -9.31 -18.98
C LYS A 4 6.21 -10.21 -18.21
N ASP A 5 5.55 -11.12 -18.93
CA ASP A 5 4.78 -12.19 -18.29
C ASP A 5 5.71 -13.20 -17.62
N VAL A 6 5.39 -13.58 -16.41
CA VAL A 6 6.14 -14.59 -15.64
C VAL A 6 5.20 -15.62 -15.03
N ILE A 7 5.67 -16.85 -14.99
CA ILE A 7 5.01 -17.96 -14.29
C ILE A 7 5.60 -18.04 -12.88
N SER A 8 4.80 -17.70 -11.89
CA SER A 8 5.21 -17.72 -10.49
C SER A 8 5.03 -19.12 -9.89
N ARG A 9 5.98 -19.54 -9.05
CA ARG A 9 5.88 -20.80 -8.30
C ARG A 9 5.13 -20.65 -6.98
N SER A 10 5.11 -19.43 -6.43
CA SER A 10 4.45 -19.06 -5.19
C SER A 10 3.95 -17.62 -5.28
N ILE A 11 2.83 -17.31 -4.66
CA ILE A 11 2.26 -15.99 -4.58
C ILE A 11 2.08 -15.51 -3.13
N LEU A 12 1.89 -16.44 -2.20
CA LEU A 12 1.81 -16.17 -0.77
C LEU A 12 3.21 -16.28 -0.14
N THR A 13 3.77 -15.14 0.24
CA THR A 13 5.05 -15.08 0.96
C THR A 13 4.78 -14.97 2.45
N LYS A 14 5.37 -15.84 3.27
CA LYS A 14 5.23 -15.78 4.74
C LYS A 14 5.63 -14.39 5.24
N ALA A 15 4.77 -13.78 6.05
CA ALA A 15 5.03 -12.47 6.62
C ALA A 15 6.23 -12.53 7.59
N THR A 16 7.12 -11.55 7.48
CA THR A 16 8.30 -11.39 8.34
C THR A 16 8.44 -9.93 8.76
N GLY A 17 9.26 -9.66 9.77
CA GLY A 17 9.57 -8.30 10.23
C GLY A 17 8.30 -7.50 10.54
N PHE A 18 8.15 -6.35 9.92
CA PHE A 18 7.05 -5.40 10.14
C PHE A 18 5.65 -6.04 10.01
N LEU A 19 5.43 -6.92 9.03
CA LEU A 19 4.13 -7.54 8.80
C LEU A 19 3.81 -8.71 9.73
N ALA A 20 4.81 -9.31 10.38
CA ALA A 20 4.61 -10.53 11.17
C ALA A 20 3.74 -10.32 12.42
N SER A 21 3.55 -9.09 12.87
CA SER A 21 2.71 -8.78 14.05
C SER A 21 1.22 -8.94 13.82
N GLY A 22 0.75 -8.93 12.55
CA GLY A 22 -0.67 -9.00 12.26
C GLY A 22 -1.02 -9.92 11.09
N TYR A 23 -0.09 -10.10 10.16
CA TYR A 23 -0.30 -10.89 8.94
C TYR A 23 0.42 -12.23 8.99
N THR A 24 -0.16 -13.20 8.32
CA THR A 24 0.50 -14.49 8.09
C THR A 24 1.28 -14.49 6.77
N HIS A 25 0.77 -13.77 5.78
CA HIS A 25 1.36 -13.71 4.44
C HIS A 25 1.26 -12.31 3.83
N SER A 26 2.20 -12.00 2.94
CA SER A 26 2.06 -10.96 1.93
C SER A 26 1.77 -11.58 0.58
N LEU A 27 1.04 -10.84 -0.28
CA LEU A 27 0.73 -11.21 -1.66
C LEU A 27 1.05 -10.03 -2.58
N ASN A 28 1.87 -10.27 -3.61
CA ASN A 28 2.23 -9.26 -4.60
C ASN A 28 1.93 -9.80 -6.00
N PRO A 29 0.89 -9.27 -6.70
CA PRO A 29 0.50 -9.73 -8.04
C PRO A 29 1.57 -9.47 -9.09
N TYR A 30 2.42 -8.52 -8.82
CA TYR A 30 3.48 -8.03 -9.69
C TYR A 30 4.83 -8.07 -8.99
N ALA A 31 5.92 -7.98 -9.77
CA ALA A 31 7.22 -7.55 -9.30
C ALA A 31 7.63 -6.30 -10.08
N GLY A 32 8.15 -5.29 -9.38
CA GLY A 32 8.28 -3.93 -9.91
C GLY A 32 7.04 -3.08 -9.67
N CYS A 33 7.17 -1.75 -9.86
CA CYS A 33 6.07 -0.81 -9.64
C CYS A 33 6.24 0.45 -10.50
N ALA A 34 5.25 0.72 -11.35
CA ALA A 34 5.23 1.86 -12.27
C ALA A 34 5.22 3.23 -11.56
N PHE A 35 4.76 3.29 -10.32
CA PHE A 35 4.71 4.55 -9.58
C PHE A 35 6.10 5.07 -9.17
N SER A 36 7.12 4.21 -9.13
CA SER A 36 8.53 4.60 -8.99
C SER A 36 8.82 5.64 -7.91
N CYS A 37 8.11 5.60 -6.79
CA CYS A 37 8.30 6.55 -5.69
C CYS A 37 9.78 6.60 -5.26
N LYS A 38 10.33 7.80 -5.06
CA LYS A 38 11.75 7.98 -4.71
C LYS A 38 12.09 7.40 -3.34
N PHE A 39 11.16 7.45 -2.40
CA PHE A 39 11.31 6.93 -1.05
C PHE A 39 11.04 5.42 -0.92
N CYS A 40 10.70 4.72 -2.02
CA CYS A 40 10.28 3.33 -1.95
C CYS A 40 11.39 2.42 -1.43
N TYR A 41 11.20 1.83 -0.24
CA TYR A 41 12.19 0.93 0.38
C TYR A 41 12.49 -0.31 -0.45
N VAL A 42 11.58 -0.68 -1.37
CA VAL A 42 11.77 -1.84 -2.26
C VAL A 42 12.97 -1.66 -3.18
N ARG A 43 13.39 -0.42 -3.45
CA ARG A 43 14.63 -0.11 -4.18
C ARG A 43 15.88 -0.72 -3.54
N GLU A 44 15.85 -0.92 -2.22
CA GLU A 44 16.93 -1.52 -1.44
C GLU A 44 16.75 -3.02 -1.17
N LEU A 45 15.64 -3.62 -1.61
CA LEU A 45 15.40 -5.04 -1.46
C LEU A 45 16.06 -5.88 -2.57
N PRO A 46 16.33 -7.17 -2.33
CA PRO A 46 16.92 -8.06 -3.31
C PRO A 46 16.22 -8.06 -4.67
N ILE A 47 14.90 -7.92 -4.67
CA ILE A 47 14.08 -7.88 -5.91
C ILE A 47 14.50 -6.77 -6.86
N GLN A 48 15.00 -5.64 -6.35
CA GLN A 48 15.54 -4.55 -7.16
C GLN A 48 17.06 -4.59 -7.25
N ARG A 49 17.76 -4.86 -6.13
CA ARG A 49 19.23 -4.80 -6.08
C ARG A 49 19.92 -5.74 -7.07
N PHE A 50 19.29 -6.85 -7.43
CA PHE A 50 19.79 -7.81 -8.42
C PHE A 50 19.22 -7.59 -9.83
N LYS A 51 18.47 -6.50 -10.05
CA LYS A 51 18.02 -6.11 -11.39
C LYS A 51 19.01 -5.13 -12.02
N GLU A 52 19.32 -5.34 -13.29
CA GLU A 52 20.13 -4.43 -14.09
C GLU A 52 19.33 -3.18 -14.53
N MET A 53 18.01 -3.21 -14.41
CA MET A 53 17.09 -2.14 -14.80
C MET A 53 16.76 -1.26 -13.60
N GLU A 54 16.58 0.05 -13.85
CA GLU A 54 16.18 1.02 -12.84
C GLU A 54 14.75 0.74 -12.33
N TRP A 55 14.52 0.99 -11.03
CA TRP A 55 13.19 0.90 -10.42
C TRP A 55 12.18 1.82 -11.10
N GLY A 56 11.03 1.25 -11.48
CA GLY A 56 9.97 1.96 -12.20
C GLY A 56 10.06 1.83 -13.72
N THR A 57 11.11 1.19 -14.26
CA THR A 57 11.25 0.97 -15.72
C THR A 57 10.91 -0.45 -16.15
N TRP A 58 10.71 -1.37 -15.21
CA TRP A 58 10.41 -2.78 -15.47
C TRP A 58 9.23 -3.28 -14.64
N LEU A 59 8.55 -4.29 -15.15
CA LEU A 59 7.42 -4.94 -14.50
C LEU A 59 7.33 -6.40 -14.90
N GLU A 60 7.24 -7.30 -13.92
CA GLU A 60 6.90 -8.69 -14.13
C GLU A 60 5.44 -8.93 -13.73
N LEU A 61 4.66 -9.47 -14.67
CA LEU A 61 3.25 -9.78 -14.53
C LEU A 61 3.12 -11.26 -14.17
N LYS A 62 2.68 -11.60 -12.96
CA LYS A 62 2.52 -12.99 -12.51
C LYS A 62 1.20 -13.55 -13.04
N VAL A 63 1.19 -13.92 -14.32
CA VAL A 63 -0.03 -14.25 -15.07
C VAL A 63 -0.81 -15.46 -14.53
N ASN A 64 -0.15 -16.33 -13.75
CA ASN A 64 -0.78 -17.49 -13.10
C ASN A 64 -1.08 -17.25 -11.61
N ALA A 65 -1.10 -16.00 -11.15
CA ALA A 65 -1.22 -15.66 -9.72
C ALA A 65 -2.47 -16.28 -9.06
N ALA A 66 -3.61 -16.24 -9.73
CA ALA A 66 -4.89 -16.78 -9.24
C ALA A 66 -4.83 -18.30 -9.02
N GLU A 67 -4.29 -19.04 -9.99
CA GLU A 67 -4.15 -20.49 -9.87
C GLU A 67 -3.19 -20.90 -8.75
N VAL A 68 -2.07 -20.16 -8.61
CA VAL A 68 -1.09 -20.42 -7.55
C VAL A 68 -1.70 -20.09 -6.19
N TYR A 69 -2.41 -18.97 -6.08
CA TYR A 69 -3.13 -18.61 -4.85
C TYR A 69 -4.10 -19.71 -4.42
N GLN A 70 -4.95 -20.21 -5.33
CA GLN A 70 -5.90 -21.27 -5.03
C GLN A 70 -5.21 -22.53 -4.46
N LYS A 71 -4.11 -22.94 -5.05
CA LYS A 71 -3.34 -24.11 -4.58
C LYS A 71 -2.72 -23.89 -3.19
N GLU A 72 -2.20 -22.68 -2.95
CA GLU A 72 -1.52 -22.34 -1.70
C GLU A 72 -2.51 -22.18 -0.55
N ILE A 73 -3.63 -21.44 -0.75
CA ILE A 73 -4.64 -21.24 0.28
C ILE A 73 -5.29 -22.57 0.70
N GLN A 74 -5.56 -23.47 -0.23
CA GLN A 74 -6.09 -24.80 0.07
C GLN A 74 -5.13 -25.63 0.94
N LYS A 75 -3.81 -25.53 0.73
CA LYS A 75 -2.82 -26.19 1.57
C LYS A 75 -2.77 -25.57 2.98
N LEU A 76 -2.92 -24.24 3.09
CA LEU A 76 -2.94 -23.56 4.39
C LEU A 76 -4.21 -23.90 5.18
N ARG A 77 -5.37 -23.94 4.52
CA ARG A 77 -6.66 -24.32 5.15
C ARG A 77 -6.63 -25.75 5.73
N LYS A 78 -5.94 -26.71 5.08
CA LYS A 78 -5.76 -28.06 5.63
C LYS A 78 -4.96 -28.09 6.95
N LYS A 79 -4.25 -27.00 7.28
CA LYS A 79 -3.50 -26.87 8.52
C LYS A 79 -4.27 -26.13 9.62
N GLU A 80 -5.52 -25.75 9.36
CA GLU A 80 -6.42 -25.01 10.26
C GLU A 80 -5.80 -23.71 10.83
N GLN A 81 -4.87 -23.11 10.07
CA GLN A 81 -4.23 -21.87 10.48
C GLN A 81 -4.98 -20.65 9.89
N PRO A 82 -5.15 -19.58 10.66
CA PRO A 82 -5.71 -18.35 10.11
C PRO A 82 -4.81 -17.79 9.00
N VAL A 83 -5.43 -17.29 7.93
CA VAL A 83 -4.72 -16.69 6.79
C VAL A 83 -5.08 -15.22 6.68
N ARG A 84 -4.17 -14.35 7.10
CA ARG A 84 -4.32 -12.90 7.02
C ARG A 84 -3.32 -12.38 6.01
N ILE A 85 -3.82 -11.71 4.98
CA ILE A 85 -3.03 -11.31 3.80
C ILE A 85 -2.88 -9.79 3.74
N PHE A 86 -1.63 -9.33 3.63
CA PHE A 86 -1.31 -7.97 3.20
C PHE A 86 -1.06 -8.00 1.68
N MET A 87 -1.99 -7.45 0.90
CA MET A 87 -1.81 -7.35 -0.54
C MET A 87 -1.01 -6.12 -0.89
N SER A 88 0.13 -6.36 -1.52
CA SER A 88 1.03 -5.37 -2.11
C SER A 88 1.91 -4.59 -1.13
N SER A 89 2.74 -5.36 -0.43
CA SER A 89 3.85 -4.81 0.37
C SER A 89 5.05 -4.34 -0.48
N ALA A 90 5.23 -4.86 -1.71
CA ALA A 90 6.40 -4.58 -2.53
C ALA A 90 6.08 -4.08 -3.96
N THR A 91 4.83 -3.79 -4.23
CA THR A 91 4.34 -3.28 -5.53
C THR A 91 3.04 -2.50 -5.30
N ASP A 92 2.32 -2.12 -6.35
CA ASP A 92 0.93 -1.67 -6.24
C ASP A 92 0.03 -2.62 -7.04
N PRO A 93 -1.07 -3.14 -6.46
CA PRO A 93 -1.93 -4.14 -7.11
C PRO A 93 -2.76 -3.55 -8.23
N TYR A 94 -2.94 -2.22 -8.23
CA TYR A 94 -3.72 -1.47 -9.21
C TYR A 94 -2.87 -0.49 -10.04
N GLN A 95 -1.56 -0.76 -10.16
CA GLN A 95 -0.71 0.04 -11.05
C GLN A 95 -1.20 -0.01 -12.51
N PRO A 96 -0.78 0.91 -13.40
CA PRO A 96 -1.36 1.07 -14.73
C PRO A 96 -1.52 -0.20 -15.55
N ALA A 97 -0.57 -1.14 -15.46
CA ALA A 97 -0.61 -2.42 -16.17
C ALA A 97 -1.82 -3.29 -15.79
N GLU A 98 -2.32 -3.18 -14.55
CA GLU A 98 -3.48 -3.94 -14.06
C GLU A 98 -4.74 -3.67 -14.89
N ARG A 99 -4.86 -2.47 -15.47
CA ARG A 99 -6.02 -2.14 -16.32
C ARG A 99 -6.20 -3.14 -17.47
N LYS A 100 -5.08 -3.60 -18.04
CA LYS A 100 -5.05 -4.58 -19.15
C LYS A 100 -4.84 -6.00 -18.67
N ALA A 101 -3.94 -6.19 -17.70
CA ALA A 101 -3.53 -7.53 -17.26
C ALA A 101 -4.61 -8.24 -16.43
N GLY A 102 -5.38 -7.51 -15.62
CA GLY A 102 -6.48 -8.07 -14.81
C GLY A 102 -6.06 -9.08 -13.75
N ILE A 103 -4.79 -9.09 -13.33
CA ILE A 103 -4.26 -10.12 -12.42
C ILE A 103 -4.82 -9.95 -11.01
N THR A 104 -4.92 -8.70 -10.53
CA THR A 104 -5.53 -8.42 -9.23
C THR A 104 -7.01 -8.78 -9.22
N ARG A 105 -7.74 -8.44 -10.30
CA ARG A 105 -9.14 -8.83 -10.46
C ARG A 105 -9.32 -10.34 -10.41
N ALA A 106 -8.53 -11.11 -11.16
CA ALA A 106 -8.58 -12.57 -11.16
C ALA A 106 -8.25 -13.18 -9.78
N LEU A 107 -7.34 -12.57 -9.02
CA LEU A 107 -7.07 -12.94 -7.63
C LEU A 107 -8.29 -12.73 -6.74
N LEU A 108 -8.95 -11.57 -6.83
CA LEU A 108 -10.16 -11.27 -6.04
C LEU A 108 -11.30 -12.24 -6.38
N GLU A 109 -11.54 -12.55 -7.66
CA GLU A 109 -12.51 -13.56 -8.11
C GLU A 109 -12.21 -14.94 -7.47
N THR A 110 -10.93 -15.32 -7.42
CA THR A 110 -10.52 -16.58 -6.79
C THR A 110 -10.69 -16.55 -5.28
N MET A 111 -10.43 -15.39 -4.64
CA MET A 111 -10.58 -15.21 -3.19
C MET A 111 -12.03 -15.31 -2.73
N ILE A 112 -13.02 -14.96 -3.54
CA ILE A 112 -14.45 -15.15 -3.20
C ILE A 112 -14.75 -16.62 -2.92
N ASN A 113 -14.19 -17.54 -3.70
CA ASN A 113 -14.38 -18.98 -3.53
C ASN A 113 -13.37 -19.61 -2.54
N HIS A 114 -12.27 -18.95 -2.28
CA HIS A 114 -11.18 -19.42 -1.41
C HIS A 114 -10.71 -18.27 -0.51
N PRO A 115 -11.57 -17.75 0.39
CA PRO A 115 -11.27 -16.52 1.11
C PRO A 115 -10.14 -16.68 2.12
N PRO A 116 -9.30 -15.64 2.31
CA PRO A 116 -8.51 -15.50 3.53
C PRO A 116 -9.42 -15.11 4.70
N ASP A 117 -8.90 -15.10 5.92
CA ASP A 117 -9.67 -14.60 7.08
C ASP A 117 -9.66 -13.08 7.13
N PHE A 118 -8.57 -12.46 6.67
CA PHE A 118 -8.44 -11.01 6.54
C PHE A 118 -7.64 -10.66 5.28
N LEU A 119 -8.08 -9.63 4.56
CA LEU A 119 -7.38 -9.04 3.43
C LEU A 119 -7.25 -7.53 3.59
N LEU A 120 -6.02 -7.02 3.66
CA LEU A 120 -5.75 -5.60 3.42
C LEU A 120 -5.28 -5.43 1.97
N ILE A 121 -5.93 -4.53 1.24
CA ILE A 121 -5.48 -4.10 -0.08
C ILE A 121 -4.85 -2.72 0.06
N GLN A 122 -3.53 -2.63 -0.12
CA GLN A 122 -2.79 -1.37 -0.07
C GLN A 122 -2.56 -0.85 -1.49
N THR A 123 -3.03 0.36 -1.79
CA THR A 123 -2.87 0.94 -3.14
C THR A 123 -2.73 2.46 -3.12
N ARG A 124 -2.20 3.02 -4.20
CA ARG A 124 -2.22 4.45 -4.57
C ARG A 124 -3.14 4.73 -5.76
N SER A 125 -3.77 3.69 -6.28
CA SER A 125 -4.46 3.77 -7.56
C SER A 125 -5.97 3.92 -7.39
N PRO A 126 -6.60 4.88 -8.08
CA PRO A 126 -8.06 4.96 -8.16
C PRO A 126 -8.69 3.78 -8.90
N LEU A 127 -7.89 2.96 -9.61
CA LEU A 127 -8.39 1.79 -10.34
C LEU A 127 -9.04 0.75 -9.44
N VAL A 128 -8.85 0.81 -8.12
CA VAL A 128 -9.52 -0.06 -7.15
C VAL A 128 -11.04 0.00 -7.26
N THR A 129 -11.62 1.12 -7.69
CA THR A 129 -13.07 1.26 -7.89
C THR A 129 -13.63 0.36 -8.97
N ARG A 130 -12.81 -0.06 -9.96
CA ARG A 130 -13.21 -1.04 -10.98
C ARG A 130 -13.74 -2.34 -10.38
N ASP A 131 -13.18 -2.73 -9.23
CA ASP A 131 -13.40 -4.03 -8.61
C ASP A 131 -14.31 -3.97 -7.37
N ILE A 132 -15.07 -2.88 -7.18
CA ILE A 132 -16.05 -2.73 -6.08
C ILE A 132 -17.05 -3.89 -6.10
N ASP A 133 -17.47 -4.36 -7.26
CA ASP A 133 -18.34 -5.52 -7.42
C ASP A 133 -17.77 -6.76 -6.72
N LEU A 134 -16.50 -7.09 -6.97
CA LEU A 134 -15.82 -8.23 -6.34
C LEU A 134 -15.53 -7.99 -4.85
N LEU A 135 -15.18 -6.77 -4.47
CA LEU A 135 -14.91 -6.42 -3.07
C LEU A 135 -16.17 -6.56 -2.22
N LEU A 136 -17.35 -6.26 -2.76
CA LEU A 136 -18.64 -6.46 -2.07
C LEU A 136 -18.96 -7.94 -1.88
N GLU A 137 -18.69 -8.79 -2.85
CA GLU A 137 -18.85 -10.24 -2.71
C GLU A 137 -17.83 -10.81 -1.71
N LEU A 138 -16.56 -10.39 -1.81
CA LEU A 138 -15.51 -10.85 -0.91
C LEU A 138 -15.75 -10.45 0.55
N LYS A 139 -16.28 -9.26 0.81
CA LYS A 139 -16.64 -8.77 2.14
C LYS A 139 -17.65 -9.68 2.87
N LYS A 140 -18.46 -10.46 2.14
CA LYS A 140 -19.43 -11.40 2.75
C LYS A 140 -18.75 -12.63 3.39
N VAL A 141 -17.51 -12.93 2.95
CA VAL A 141 -16.79 -14.18 3.30
C VAL A 141 -15.40 -13.95 3.89
N CYS A 142 -14.94 -12.69 3.97
CA CYS A 142 -13.62 -12.29 4.42
C CYS A 142 -13.67 -10.92 5.10
N ASP A 143 -12.95 -10.74 6.19
CA ASP A 143 -12.71 -9.39 6.70
C ASP A 143 -11.82 -8.64 5.72
N LEU A 144 -12.30 -7.48 5.24
CA LEU A 144 -11.68 -6.74 4.14
C LEU A 144 -11.47 -5.27 4.51
N ARG A 145 -10.30 -4.74 4.17
CA ARG A 145 -10.03 -3.31 4.24
C ARG A 145 -9.29 -2.84 2.99
N VAL A 146 -9.77 -1.74 2.41
CA VAL A 146 -9.06 -1.02 1.34
C VAL A 146 -8.31 0.16 1.96
N SER A 147 -7.01 0.17 1.81
CA SER A 147 -6.11 1.21 2.30
C SER A 147 -5.54 2.01 1.14
N MET A 148 -5.90 3.30 1.08
CA MET A 148 -5.39 4.23 0.08
C MET A 148 -4.23 5.04 0.66
N THR A 149 -3.05 4.93 0.03
CA THR A 149 -1.91 5.77 0.43
C THR A 149 -2.06 7.17 -0.14
N VAL A 150 -1.99 8.17 0.74
CA VAL A 150 -1.94 9.60 0.39
C VAL A 150 -0.90 10.27 1.26
N GLU A 151 0.29 10.49 0.74
CA GLU A 151 1.47 10.96 1.49
C GLU A 151 1.39 12.47 1.80
N THR A 152 0.67 13.20 0.97
CA THR A 152 0.57 14.67 1.01
C THR A 152 -0.64 15.15 0.20
N ASP A 153 -1.16 16.32 0.52
CA ASP A 153 -2.16 17.04 -0.28
C ASP A 153 -1.54 18.10 -1.21
N ARG A 154 -0.20 18.23 -1.20
CA ARG A 154 0.54 19.18 -2.00
C ARG A 154 1.02 18.52 -3.30
N GLU A 155 0.57 19.05 -4.45
CA GLU A 155 0.98 18.52 -5.75
C GLU A 155 2.47 18.77 -6.06
N ASP A 156 3.04 19.91 -5.61
CA ASP A 156 4.47 20.20 -5.74
C ASP A 156 5.33 19.16 -5.00
N VAL A 157 4.95 18.80 -3.78
CA VAL A 157 5.61 17.76 -2.98
C VAL A 157 5.45 16.39 -3.65
N LYS A 158 4.24 16.06 -4.10
CA LYS A 158 3.97 14.82 -4.83
C LYS A 158 4.85 14.71 -6.09
N GLN A 159 5.03 15.79 -6.86
CA GLN A 159 5.89 15.79 -8.05
C GLN A 159 7.36 15.53 -7.72
N ILE A 160 7.83 15.97 -6.56
CA ILE A 160 9.20 15.70 -6.10
C ILE A 160 9.40 14.24 -5.72
N PHE A 161 8.49 13.67 -4.91
CA PHE A 161 8.69 12.38 -4.23
C PHE A 161 8.03 11.19 -4.92
N SER A 162 6.91 11.38 -5.58
CA SER A 162 6.13 10.33 -6.25
C SER A 162 5.46 10.81 -7.55
N PRO A 163 6.25 11.28 -8.54
CA PRO A 163 5.75 11.98 -9.74
C PRO A 163 4.75 11.16 -10.55
N TYR A 164 4.92 9.85 -10.59
CA TYR A 164 4.08 8.95 -11.39
C TYR A 164 2.85 8.41 -10.63
N ALA A 165 2.72 8.70 -9.35
CA ALA A 165 1.51 8.33 -8.60
C ALA A 165 0.33 9.23 -9.00
N PRO A 166 -0.91 8.71 -9.01
CA PRO A 166 -2.11 9.52 -9.23
C PRO A 166 -2.21 10.69 -8.25
N GLY A 167 -2.80 11.81 -8.67
CA GLY A 167 -3.02 12.98 -7.82
C GLY A 167 -3.93 12.66 -6.62
N MET A 168 -3.81 13.42 -5.53
CA MET A 168 -4.57 13.21 -4.30
C MET A 168 -6.08 13.18 -4.56
N LYS A 169 -6.61 14.15 -5.28
CA LYS A 169 -8.06 14.25 -5.56
C LYS A 169 -8.64 12.97 -6.16
N LEU A 170 -7.92 12.34 -7.10
CA LEU A 170 -8.36 11.09 -7.73
C LEU A 170 -8.37 9.94 -6.72
N ARG A 171 -7.34 9.87 -5.86
CA ARG A 171 -7.24 8.84 -4.82
C ARG A 171 -8.35 8.99 -3.78
N MET A 172 -8.62 10.22 -3.34
CA MET A 172 -9.66 10.49 -2.35
C MET A 172 -11.07 10.24 -2.89
N ASN A 173 -11.35 10.62 -4.14
CA ASN A 173 -12.62 10.31 -4.79
C ASN A 173 -12.85 8.80 -4.88
N ALA A 174 -11.81 8.04 -5.27
CA ALA A 174 -11.89 6.58 -5.33
C ALA A 174 -12.12 5.96 -3.94
N LEU A 175 -11.41 6.43 -2.92
CA LEU A 175 -11.61 5.92 -1.56
C LEU A 175 -12.99 6.23 -1.02
N LYS A 176 -13.52 7.42 -1.32
CA LYS A 176 -14.89 7.80 -0.97
C LYS A 176 -15.92 6.88 -1.62
N GLU A 177 -15.77 6.57 -2.91
CA GLU A 177 -16.64 5.64 -3.64
C GLU A 177 -16.60 4.24 -3.03
N VAL A 178 -15.42 3.73 -2.66
CA VAL A 178 -15.25 2.46 -1.96
C VAL A 178 -15.95 2.49 -0.60
N LYS A 179 -15.81 3.57 0.18
CA LYS A 179 -16.47 3.73 1.48
C LYS A 179 -17.99 3.79 1.35
N GLU A 180 -18.50 4.58 0.40
CA GLU A 180 -19.94 4.72 0.14
C GLU A 180 -20.57 3.41 -0.30
N SER A 181 -19.80 2.50 -0.92
CA SER A 181 -20.26 1.13 -1.19
C SER A 181 -20.33 0.23 0.06
N GLY A 182 -19.88 0.73 1.22
CA GLY A 182 -19.93 0.03 2.50
C GLY A 182 -18.72 -0.87 2.78
N ILE A 183 -17.62 -0.71 2.07
CA ILE A 183 -16.36 -1.41 2.33
C ILE A 183 -15.55 -0.62 3.37
N SER A 184 -14.90 -1.31 4.31
CA SER A 184 -14.02 -0.67 5.29
C SER A 184 -12.82 -0.01 4.61
N THR A 185 -12.56 1.25 4.96
CA THR A 185 -11.55 2.06 4.30
C THR A 185 -10.54 2.65 5.28
N GLN A 186 -9.33 2.87 4.78
CA GLN A 186 -8.23 3.49 5.51
C GLN A 186 -7.51 4.50 4.63
N VAL A 187 -7.24 5.69 5.15
CA VAL A 187 -6.20 6.56 4.59
C VAL A 187 -4.87 6.21 5.23
N THR A 188 -3.87 5.92 4.41
CA THR A 188 -2.51 5.67 4.87
C THR A 188 -1.60 6.80 4.42
N ILE A 189 -1.09 7.57 5.39
CA ILE A 189 -0.13 8.66 5.18
C ILE A 189 1.27 8.08 5.39
N ALA A 190 1.79 7.40 4.37
CA ALA A 190 3.03 6.61 4.45
C ALA A 190 3.89 6.67 3.16
N PRO A 191 5.08 7.27 3.22
CA PRO A 191 5.58 8.07 4.34
C PRO A 191 4.85 9.40 4.41
N MET A 192 4.72 9.94 5.62
CA MET A 192 4.23 11.29 5.78
C MET A 192 5.23 12.28 5.14
N LEU A 193 4.72 13.07 4.20
CA LEU A 193 5.44 14.14 3.49
C LEU A 193 4.87 15.51 3.90
N PRO A 194 5.54 16.63 3.56
CA PRO A 194 5.02 17.96 3.81
C PRO A 194 3.59 18.14 3.28
N PHE A 195 2.67 18.58 4.12
CA PHE A 195 1.26 18.78 3.77
C PHE A 195 0.77 20.17 4.22
N THR A 196 -0.40 20.58 3.71
CA THR A 196 -1.04 21.85 4.12
C THR A 196 -1.87 21.67 5.41
N PRO A 197 -2.16 22.77 6.13
CA PRO A 197 -3.06 22.70 7.29
C PRO A 197 -4.45 22.12 6.99
N GLU A 198 -4.92 22.23 5.75
CA GLU A 198 -6.23 21.73 5.32
C GLU A 198 -6.22 20.23 5.00
N PHE A 199 -5.09 19.55 5.07
CA PHE A 199 -5.00 18.15 4.71
C PHE A 199 -5.96 17.24 5.48
N PRO A 200 -6.12 17.37 6.81
CA PRO A 200 -7.12 16.58 7.53
C PRO A 200 -8.55 16.77 6.99
N GLU A 201 -8.95 18.02 6.72
CA GLU A 201 -10.29 18.30 6.19
C GLU A 201 -10.51 17.69 4.78
N LYS A 202 -9.45 17.66 3.94
CA LYS A 202 -9.53 17.10 2.59
C LYS A 202 -9.72 15.58 2.55
N ILE A 203 -9.36 14.87 3.63
CA ILE A 203 -9.55 13.41 3.72
C ILE A 203 -10.83 13.04 4.47
N ASP A 204 -11.54 14.01 5.03
CA ASP A 204 -12.74 13.76 5.82
C ASP A 204 -13.82 13.03 5.03
N GLY A 205 -14.57 12.18 5.73
CA GLY A 205 -15.65 11.39 5.15
C GLY A 205 -15.22 10.26 4.21
N THR A 206 -13.91 10.06 3.97
CA THR A 206 -13.42 9.04 3.01
C THR A 206 -12.91 7.76 3.65
N MET A 207 -12.72 7.74 4.98
CA MET A 207 -12.10 6.61 5.69
C MET A 207 -12.79 6.31 7.03
N ASP A 208 -12.52 5.12 7.54
CA ASP A 208 -12.88 4.67 8.88
C ASP A 208 -11.71 4.78 9.86
N ARG A 209 -10.48 4.84 9.33
CA ARG A 209 -9.26 4.99 10.12
C ARG A 209 -8.12 5.65 9.32
N ILE A 210 -7.18 6.22 10.05
CA ILE A 210 -5.99 6.89 9.53
C ILE A 210 -4.76 6.13 10.06
N CYS A 211 -3.87 5.74 9.15
CA CYS A 211 -2.56 5.22 9.49
C CYS A 211 -1.51 6.29 9.17
N ILE A 212 -0.78 6.75 10.15
CA ILE A 212 0.36 7.67 9.96
C ILE A 212 1.65 6.87 10.06
N ASP A 213 2.50 6.97 9.06
CA ASP A 213 3.82 6.35 9.07
C ASP A 213 4.88 7.31 8.50
N THR A 214 6.12 7.12 8.90
CA THR A 214 7.21 8.02 8.53
C THR A 214 8.34 7.26 7.85
N LEU A 215 9.26 7.99 7.23
CA LEU A 215 10.49 7.41 6.68
C LEU A 215 11.37 6.75 7.75
N TYR A 216 11.22 7.15 9.01
CA TYR A 216 11.98 6.57 10.12
C TYR A 216 11.34 5.28 10.65
N LEU A 217 10.01 5.24 10.82
CA LEU A 217 9.30 4.10 11.39
C LEU A 217 9.02 3.03 10.33
N GLY A 218 8.58 3.43 9.13
CA GLY A 218 8.06 2.54 8.10
C GLY A 218 9.10 1.98 7.12
N ASP A 219 10.37 2.42 7.18
CA ASP A 219 11.40 1.89 6.27
C ASP A 219 11.98 0.53 6.73
N GLY A 220 11.50 0.00 7.85
CA GLY A 220 11.92 -1.28 8.42
C GLY A 220 13.35 -1.29 8.99
N SER A 221 14.01 -0.13 9.07
CA SER A 221 15.41 -0.03 9.45
C SER A 221 15.76 1.21 10.31
N LEU A 222 14.73 1.85 10.89
CA LEU A 222 14.87 3.08 11.67
C LEU A 222 15.59 4.20 10.88
N GLY A 223 15.11 4.46 9.66
CA GLY A 223 15.61 5.53 8.79
C GLY A 223 16.89 5.21 8.01
N LYS A 224 17.51 4.04 8.21
CA LYS A 224 18.75 3.67 7.48
C LYS A 224 18.52 3.48 5.99
N THR A 225 17.41 2.86 5.61
CA THR A 225 17.03 2.67 4.20
C THR A 225 16.75 4.02 3.55
N SER A 226 15.97 4.88 4.19
CA SER A 226 15.66 6.23 3.71
C SER A 226 16.91 7.07 3.49
N LYS A 227 17.91 6.97 4.40
CA LYS A 227 19.22 7.63 4.21
C LYS A 227 19.96 7.12 2.98
N ARG A 228 20.02 5.79 2.76
CA ARG A 228 20.67 5.22 1.57
C ARG A 228 19.98 5.63 0.27
N LEU A 229 18.69 5.90 0.32
CA LEU A 229 17.91 6.42 -0.82
C LEU A 229 18.10 7.92 -1.05
N GLY A 230 18.93 8.61 -0.27
CA GLY A 230 19.19 10.05 -0.42
C GLY A 230 18.03 10.92 0.01
N MET A 231 17.16 10.43 0.91
CA MET A 231 15.99 11.22 1.33
C MET A 231 16.36 12.48 2.11
N PRO A 232 17.33 12.48 3.05
CA PRO A 232 17.74 13.72 3.73
C PRO A 232 18.14 14.82 2.75
N GLU A 233 18.96 14.48 1.77
CA GLU A 233 19.45 15.41 0.74
C GLU A 233 18.30 15.92 -0.13
N LEU A 234 17.36 15.04 -0.49
CA LEU A 234 16.18 15.43 -1.28
C LEU A 234 15.26 16.38 -0.51
N PHE A 235 15.06 16.16 0.80
CA PHE A 235 14.28 17.06 1.65
C PHE A 235 14.96 18.42 1.80
N ASP A 236 16.28 18.44 2.02
CA ASP A 236 17.07 19.66 2.17
C ASP A 236 17.04 20.50 0.89
N GLN A 237 17.28 19.89 -0.27
CA GLN A 237 17.24 20.56 -1.58
C GLN A 237 15.93 21.30 -1.87
N HIS A 238 14.84 20.86 -1.28
CA HIS A 238 13.52 21.46 -1.48
C HIS A 238 13.02 22.27 -0.27
N GLY A 239 13.87 22.51 0.73
CA GLY A 239 13.52 23.30 1.92
C GLY A 239 12.54 22.59 2.87
N PHE A 240 12.54 21.25 2.90
CA PHE A 240 11.63 20.44 3.72
C PHE A 240 12.36 19.67 4.83
N LEU A 241 13.60 20.03 5.17
CA LEU A 241 14.41 19.26 6.11
C LEU A 241 13.74 19.04 7.46
N ASP A 242 12.96 20.01 7.95
CA ASP A 242 12.18 19.91 9.19
C ASP A 242 11.14 18.78 9.19
N TRP A 243 10.75 18.28 7.99
CA TRP A 243 9.85 17.15 7.82
C TRP A 243 10.59 15.81 7.82
N TYR A 244 11.90 15.81 7.74
CA TYR A 244 12.74 14.61 7.84
C TYR A 244 13.20 14.38 9.30
N ASP A 245 12.36 14.69 10.25
CA ASP A 245 12.60 14.47 11.68
C ASP A 245 12.11 13.08 12.11
N LYS A 246 12.89 12.36 12.90
CA LYS A 246 12.51 11.05 13.45
C LYS A 246 11.22 11.10 14.27
N ASP A 247 10.95 12.22 14.94
CA ASP A 247 9.82 12.44 15.84
C ASP A 247 8.67 13.23 15.18
N ILE A 248 8.72 13.45 13.87
CA ILE A 248 7.71 14.20 13.12
C ILE A 248 6.30 13.62 13.29
N HIS A 249 6.19 12.29 13.48
CA HIS A 249 4.93 11.62 13.74
C HIS A 249 4.20 12.15 14.98
N ILE A 250 4.92 12.58 16.02
CA ILE A 250 4.33 13.13 17.23
C ILE A 250 3.58 14.44 16.93
N LYS A 251 4.20 15.30 16.10
CA LYS A 251 3.58 16.57 15.68
C LYS A 251 2.35 16.29 14.79
N ALA A 252 2.46 15.32 13.88
CA ALA A 252 1.37 14.94 13.00
C ALA A 252 0.18 14.38 13.79
N ILE A 253 0.39 13.40 14.65
CA ILE A 253 -0.69 12.81 15.46
C ILE A 253 -1.44 13.92 16.22
N ARG A 254 -0.73 14.76 16.98
CA ARG A 254 -1.34 15.89 17.70
C ARG A 254 -2.09 16.86 16.80
N TYR A 255 -1.66 16.98 15.54
CA TYR A 255 -2.34 17.82 14.57
C TYR A 255 -3.64 17.19 14.10
N PHE A 256 -3.62 15.90 13.73
CA PHE A 256 -4.79 15.16 13.28
C PHE A 256 -5.83 14.94 14.41
N GLU A 257 -5.39 14.83 15.66
CA GLU A 257 -6.28 14.75 16.85
C GLU A 257 -7.15 16.00 17.08
N LYS A 258 -6.86 17.12 16.41
CA LYS A 258 -7.74 18.29 16.41
C LYS A 258 -8.99 18.11 15.55
N PHE A 259 -8.96 17.15 14.62
CA PHE A 259 -10.00 16.91 13.61
C PHE A 259 -10.66 15.53 13.79
N TYR A 260 -9.94 14.57 14.34
CA TYR A 260 -10.39 13.18 14.46
C TYR A 260 -10.18 12.64 15.86
N PRO A 261 -11.08 11.76 16.35
CA PRO A 261 -10.86 11.04 17.60
C PRO A 261 -9.55 10.22 17.54
N SER A 262 -8.81 10.18 18.66
CA SER A 262 -7.57 9.39 18.75
C SER A 262 -7.78 7.91 18.40
N SER A 263 -8.99 7.37 18.62
CA SER A 263 -9.37 6.00 18.24
C SER A 263 -9.41 5.72 16.73
N MET A 264 -9.36 6.76 15.90
CA MET A 264 -9.26 6.63 14.44
C MET A 264 -7.82 6.75 13.94
N ILE A 265 -6.88 7.23 14.77
CA ILE A 265 -5.50 7.52 14.37
C ILE A 265 -4.58 6.45 14.90
N TYR A 266 -3.88 5.78 13.97
CA TYR A 266 -2.95 4.68 14.26
C TYR A 266 -1.56 5.02 13.76
N LEU A 267 -0.55 4.56 14.48
CA LEU A 267 0.84 4.82 14.13
C LEU A 267 1.49 3.57 13.54
N SER A 268 2.10 3.73 12.37
CA SER A 268 3.00 2.74 11.76
C SER A 268 2.42 1.32 11.79
N GLN A 269 3.08 0.37 12.43
CA GLN A 269 2.70 -1.05 12.47
C GLN A 269 1.27 -1.30 12.97
N GLU A 270 0.81 -0.54 13.97
CA GLU A 270 -0.56 -0.63 14.50
C GLU A 270 -1.60 -0.20 13.45
N GLY A 271 -1.27 0.80 12.63
CA GLY A 271 -2.12 1.28 11.55
C GLY A 271 -2.29 0.27 10.43
N PHE A 272 -1.35 -0.62 10.24
CA PHE A 272 -1.45 -1.69 9.26
C PHE A 272 -2.04 -2.99 9.84
N ALA A 273 -2.22 -3.10 11.15
CA ALA A 273 -2.78 -4.30 11.76
C ALA A 273 -4.20 -4.61 11.25
N PRO A 274 -4.57 -5.91 11.14
CA PRO A 274 -5.90 -6.37 10.81
C PRO A 274 -7.01 -5.78 11.67
#